data_d567e0546fcb8e1af48f2efb49f072d3
#
_entry.id   d567e0546fcb8e1af48f2efb49f072d3
#
_cell.length_a   1.000
_cell.length_b   1.000
_cell.length_c   1.000
_cell.angle_alpha   90.00
_cell.angle_beta   90.00
_cell.angle_gamma   90.00
#
_symmetry.space_group_name_H-M   'P 1'
#
loop_
_entity.id
_entity.type
_entity.pdbx_description
1 polymer ?
#
loop_
_entity_poly.entity_id
_entity_poly.type
_entity_poly.pdbx_seq_one_letter_code
_entity_poly.pdbx_strand_id
1 'polypeptide(L)'
;MALSPSGLGAVLQAFSNESWSMAAETISILRVDSSMRQLGSVSRDLAEVAVAKLRAELTDSEIAWRDLKSGVGHVNSAWREASLGAAAARSAEERALLAQSDALTAEVERADIMVFAVPIYNFSIPAALKAWVDMVCRDNVDGATAIAKIDAKRYKHAIVILTSNHTRAGAKDEFASGFMQFILKFIGCTDIDMVDATGLAGDKQGILRAANDRIDTICQTVARRNLSAAAE
;
A
#
# COMPACT_ATOMS: atom_id res chain seq x y z
N MET A 1 33.57 -30.88 -43.86
CA MET A 1 32.21 -31.37 -44.07
C MET A 1 31.28 -30.16 -43.88
N ALA A 2 30.86 -29.54 -44.96
CA ALA A 2 30.11 -28.31 -44.98
C ALA A 2 28.61 -28.62 -44.80
N LEU A 3 27.96 -27.96 -43.87
CA LEU A 3 26.51 -28.08 -43.62
C LEU A 3 25.77 -27.45 -44.81
N SER A 4 24.74 -28.12 -45.30
CA SER A 4 23.92 -27.66 -46.41
C SER A 4 23.06 -26.44 -46.07
N PRO A 5 22.73 -25.57 -47.03
CA PRO A 5 21.95 -24.34 -46.79
C PRO A 5 20.53 -24.53 -46.27
N SER A 6 20.00 -25.75 -46.29
CA SER A 6 18.66 -26.08 -45.82
C SER A 6 18.52 -26.19 -44.28
N GLY A 7 19.64 -26.30 -43.55
CA GLY A 7 19.62 -26.38 -42.09
C GLY A 7 19.52 -25.04 -41.37
N LEU A 8 19.98 -23.96 -41.99
CA LEU A 8 19.94 -22.62 -41.37
C LEU A 8 18.54 -21.98 -41.39
N GLY A 9 17.72 -22.30 -42.40
CA GLY A 9 16.36 -21.78 -42.52
C GLY A 9 15.40 -22.30 -41.42
N ALA A 10 15.59 -23.58 -41.06
CA ALA A 10 14.73 -24.18 -40.01
C ALA A 10 15.06 -23.69 -38.59
N VAL A 11 16.33 -23.34 -38.33
CA VAL A 11 16.72 -22.80 -37.00
C VAL A 11 16.26 -21.35 -36.84
N LEU A 12 16.30 -20.54 -37.91
CA LEU A 12 15.80 -19.15 -37.86
C LEU A 12 14.28 -19.06 -37.81
N GLN A 13 13.55 -20.09 -38.29
CA GLN A 13 12.08 -20.12 -38.20
C GLN A 13 11.57 -20.60 -36.84
N ALA A 14 12.39 -21.32 -36.05
CA ALA A 14 12.07 -21.72 -34.68
C ALA A 14 12.13 -20.54 -33.69
N PHE A 15 12.95 -19.52 -33.97
CA PHE A 15 13.07 -18.31 -33.11
C PHE A 15 12.07 -17.22 -33.44
N SER A 16 11.28 -17.33 -34.51
CA SER A 16 10.31 -16.31 -34.92
C SER A 16 8.86 -16.55 -34.40
N ASN A 17 8.61 -17.67 -33.71
CA ASN A 17 7.26 -18.03 -33.22
C ASN A 17 7.13 -18.13 -31.71
N GLU A 18 8.14 -17.77 -30.93
CA GLU A 18 7.92 -17.46 -29.52
C GLU A 18 7.47 -16.00 -29.43
N SER A 19 6.16 -15.78 -29.61
CA SER A 19 5.53 -14.60 -29.08
C SER A 19 5.69 -14.70 -27.55
N TRP A 20 6.71 -14.03 -27.02
CA TRP A 20 6.78 -13.74 -25.60
C TRP A 20 5.59 -12.84 -25.27
N SER A 21 4.45 -13.46 -24.99
CA SER A 21 3.39 -12.79 -24.30
C SER A 21 3.95 -12.47 -22.91
N MET A 22 4.50 -11.27 -22.76
CA MET A 22 4.67 -10.69 -21.43
C MET A 22 3.27 -10.66 -20.85
N ALA A 23 2.94 -11.64 -20.01
CA ALA A 23 1.73 -11.57 -19.22
C ALA A 23 1.83 -10.24 -18.46
N ALA A 24 0.88 -9.33 -18.69
CA ALA A 24 0.84 -8.08 -17.95
C ALA A 24 0.87 -8.44 -16.47
N GLU A 25 1.84 -7.89 -15.71
CA GLU A 25 1.92 -8.15 -14.28
C GLU A 25 0.63 -7.64 -13.63
N THR A 26 -0.07 -8.53 -12.91
CA THR A 26 -1.28 -8.18 -12.17
C THR A 26 -0.96 -7.09 -11.14
N ILE A 27 -1.65 -5.95 -11.20
CA ILE A 27 -1.46 -4.83 -10.28
C ILE A 27 -2.02 -5.20 -8.90
N SER A 28 -1.19 -5.15 -7.88
CA SER A 28 -1.59 -5.46 -6.50
C SER A 28 -2.00 -4.20 -5.74
N ILE A 29 -3.24 -4.15 -5.28
CA ILE A 29 -3.82 -3.04 -4.52
C ILE A 29 -4.01 -3.48 -3.07
N LEU A 30 -3.35 -2.81 -2.12
CA LEU A 30 -3.55 -3.01 -0.69
C LEU A 30 -4.47 -1.92 -0.13
N ARG A 31 -5.66 -2.30 0.34
CA ARG A 31 -6.53 -1.40 1.10
C ARG A 31 -6.31 -1.60 2.60
N VAL A 32 -6.05 -0.50 3.34
CA VAL A 32 -5.88 -0.49 4.79
C VAL A 32 -6.95 0.38 5.43
N ASP A 33 -7.89 -0.23 6.14
CA ASP A 33 -8.97 0.44 6.86
C ASP A 33 -8.61 0.59 8.34
N SER A 34 -8.46 1.82 8.83
CA SER A 34 -8.07 2.08 10.23
C SER A 34 -9.19 2.65 11.11
N SER A 35 -10.39 2.86 10.55
CA SER A 35 -11.55 3.29 11.32
C SER A 35 -12.10 2.17 12.21
N MET A 36 -12.31 2.47 13.51
CA MET A 36 -12.99 1.55 14.42
C MET A 36 -14.50 1.48 14.17
N ARG A 37 -15.07 2.48 13.48
CA ARG A 37 -16.49 2.48 13.10
C ARG A 37 -16.71 1.54 11.92
N GLN A 38 -17.63 0.58 12.07
CA GLN A 38 -17.96 -0.38 11.02
C GLN A 38 -19.04 0.15 10.06
N LEU A 39 -20.07 0.80 10.60
CA LEU A 39 -21.17 1.37 9.81
C LEU A 39 -21.07 2.89 9.80
N GLY A 40 -21.32 3.49 8.62
CA GLY A 40 -21.32 4.95 8.45
C GLY A 40 -19.94 5.59 8.66
N SER A 41 -18.86 4.87 8.29
CA SER A 41 -17.51 5.40 8.33
C SER A 41 -17.16 6.05 7.01
N VAL A 42 -17.12 7.37 6.98
CA VAL A 42 -16.83 8.15 5.77
C VAL A 42 -15.47 7.76 5.15
N SER A 43 -14.45 7.50 5.98
CA SER A 43 -13.15 7.09 5.43
C SER A 43 -13.21 5.73 4.73
N ARG A 44 -13.96 4.76 5.26
CA ARG A 44 -14.16 3.45 4.62
C ARG A 44 -14.99 3.57 3.34
N ASP A 45 -16.04 4.40 3.36
CA ASP A 45 -16.90 4.61 2.19
C ASP A 45 -16.10 5.24 1.04
N LEU A 46 -15.28 6.25 1.32
CA LEU A 46 -14.41 6.87 0.31
C LEU A 46 -13.29 5.93 -0.18
N ALA A 47 -12.73 5.09 0.69
CA ALA A 47 -11.75 4.08 0.28
C ALA A 47 -12.38 3.01 -0.62
N GLU A 48 -13.63 2.62 -0.35
CA GLU A 48 -14.38 1.73 -1.25
C GLU A 48 -14.55 2.35 -2.63
N VAL A 49 -14.91 3.64 -2.70
CA VAL A 49 -15.02 4.37 -3.97
C VAL A 49 -13.68 4.39 -4.70
N ALA A 50 -12.57 4.68 -4.00
CA ALA A 50 -11.24 4.72 -4.62
C ALA A 50 -10.84 3.35 -5.19
N VAL A 51 -11.02 2.28 -4.41
CA VAL A 51 -10.71 0.91 -4.86
C VAL A 51 -11.59 0.49 -6.04
N ALA A 52 -12.89 0.78 -6.00
CA ALA A 52 -13.79 0.46 -7.10
C ALA A 52 -13.39 1.17 -8.41
N LYS A 53 -12.95 2.44 -8.33
CA LYS A 53 -12.47 3.20 -9.49
C LYS A 53 -11.14 2.66 -10.02
N LEU A 54 -10.17 2.36 -9.14
CA LEU A 54 -8.92 1.73 -9.55
C LEU A 54 -9.16 0.41 -10.28
N ARG A 55 -10.07 -0.44 -9.79
CA ARG A 55 -10.43 -1.69 -10.45
C ARG A 55 -11.09 -1.50 -11.82
N ALA A 56 -11.89 -0.46 -11.98
CA ALA A 56 -12.52 -0.16 -13.25
C ALA A 56 -11.50 0.27 -14.32
N GLU A 57 -10.44 0.97 -13.91
CA GLU A 57 -9.38 1.45 -14.78
C GLU A 57 -8.25 0.39 -14.99
N LEU A 58 -7.97 -0.42 -13.97
CA LEU A 58 -6.93 -1.46 -13.95
C LEU A 58 -7.59 -2.85 -13.99
N THR A 59 -7.91 -3.32 -15.18
CA THR A 59 -8.69 -4.54 -15.40
C THR A 59 -8.00 -5.81 -14.89
N ASP A 60 -6.66 -5.83 -14.87
CA ASP A 60 -5.88 -6.93 -14.29
C ASP A 60 -5.29 -6.48 -12.94
N SER A 61 -6.14 -6.45 -11.91
CA SER A 61 -5.75 -6.05 -10.57
C SER A 61 -6.32 -6.98 -9.50
N GLU A 62 -5.53 -7.26 -8.47
CA GLU A 62 -5.95 -7.98 -7.26
C GLU A 62 -6.01 -7.03 -6.06
N ILE A 63 -6.91 -7.33 -5.11
CA ILE A 63 -7.07 -6.51 -3.92
C ILE A 63 -6.83 -7.35 -2.68
N ALA A 64 -5.86 -6.90 -1.87
CA ALA A 64 -5.70 -7.31 -0.49
C ALA A 64 -6.39 -6.27 0.42
N TRP A 65 -7.18 -6.73 1.38
CA TRP A 65 -7.86 -5.88 2.33
C TRP A 65 -7.38 -6.14 3.75
N ARG A 66 -6.80 -5.11 4.37
CA ARG A 66 -6.39 -5.11 5.78
C ARG A 66 -7.33 -4.22 6.60
N ASP A 67 -8.24 -4.85 7.35
CA ASP A 67 -9.11 -4.15 8.30
C ASP A 67 -8.48 -4.18 9.71
N LEU A 68 -8.17 -3.00 10.24
CA LEU A 68 -7.53 -2.84 11.56
C LEU A 68 -8.54 -2.76 12.71
N LYS A 69 -9.84 -2.92 12.47
CA LYS A 69 -10.89 -2.85 13.51
C LYS A 69 -10.70 -3.87 14.64
N SER A 70 -10.16 -5.03 14.32
CA SER A 70 -9.87 -6.08 15.31
C SER A 70 -8.61 -5.79 16.12
N GLY A 71 -7.93 -4.68 15.81
CA GLY A 71 -6.64 -4.31 16.37
C GLY A 71 -5.48 -5.04 15.70
N VAL A 72 -4.30 -4.51 15.95
CA VAL A 72 -3.01 -5.14 15.64
C VAL A 72 -2.32 -5.32 17.00
N GLY A 73 -1.60 -6.41 17.17
CA GLY A 73 -0.85 -6.66 18.42
C GLY A 73 0.07 -5.47 18.74
N HIS A 74 0.25 -5.20 20.02
CA HIS A 74 1.21 -4.18 20.45
C HIS A 74 2.61 -4.78 20.56
N VAL A 75 3.59 -3.99 20.12
CA VAL A 75 5.02 -4.33 20.30
C VAL A 75 5.33 -4.34 21.80
N ASN A 76 5.84 -5.48 22.31
CA ASN A 76 6.30 -5.66 23.68
C ASN A 76 7.78 -6.07 23.71
N SER A 77 8.36 -6.25 24.91
CA SER A 77 9.77 -6.61 25.07
C SER A 77 10.13 -7.91 24.35
N ALA A 78 9.33 -8.97 24.51
CA ALA A 78 9.58 -10.27 23.88
C ALA A 78 9.56 -10.16 22.34
N TRP A 79 8.59 -9.42 21.80
CA TRP A 79 8.53 -9.14 20.36
C TRP A 79 9.76 -8.35 19.89
N ARG A 80 10.17 -7.34 20.67
CA ARG A 80 11.36 -6.53 20.36
C ARG A 80 12.63 -7.36 20.36
N GLU A 81 12.83 -8.20 21.36
CA GLU A 81 13.97 -9.12 21.46
C GLU A 81 13.99 -10.08 20.26
N ALA A 82 12.87 -10.72 19.94
CA ALA A 82 12.75 -11.59 18.78
C ALA A 82 13.05 -10.87 17.46
N SER A 83 12.67 -9.58 17.35
CA SER A 83 12.92 -8.79 16.13
C SER A 83 14.40 -8.51 15.90
N LEU A 84 15.20 -8.36 16.96
CA LEU A 84 16.64 -8.10 16.90
C LEU A 84 17.48 -9.35 16.62
N GLY A 85 16.91 -10.55 16.81
CA GLY A 85 17.59 -11.82 16.51
C GLY A 85 17.75 -12.07 15.02
N ALA A 86 18.88 -12.68 14.63
CA ALA A 86 19.09 -13.11 13.24
C ALA A 86 17.98 -14.07 12.79
N ALA A 87 17.35 -13.82 11.63
CA ALA A 87 16.18 -14.57 11.18
C ALA A 87 16.41 -16.09 11.13
N ALA A 88 17.61 -16.51 10.73
CA ALA A 88 17.99 -17.94 10.66
C ALA A 88 18.12 -18.62 12.03
N ALA A 89 18.37 -17.85 13.11
CA ALA A 89 18.59 -18.35 14.47
C ALA A 89 17.32 -18.32 15.33
N ARG A 90 16.20 -17.76 14.84
CA ARG A 90 14.95 -17.62 15.62
C ARG A 90 14.36 -18.96 16.02
N SER A 91 13.94 -19.08 17.27
CA SER A 91 13.17 -20.20 17.79
C SER A 91 11.77 -20.26 17.15
N ALA A 92 11.02 -21.33 17.39
CA ALA A 92 9.64 -21.44 16.93
C ALA A 92 8.74 -20.39 17.59
N GLU A 93 8.98 -20.12 18.88
CA GLU A 93 8.25 -19.11 19.67
C GLU A 93 8.52 -17.69 19.13
N GLU A 94 9.77 -17.35 18.85
CA GLU A 94 10.14 -16.05 18.27
C GLU A 94 9.54 -15.86 16.87
N ARG A 95 9.52 -16.90 16.03
CA ARG A 95 8.83 -16.86 14.74
C ARG A 95 7.32 -16.64 14.90
N ALA A 96 6.69 -17.29 15.89
CA ALA A 96 5.27 -17.09 16.16
C ALA A 96 4.96 -15.66 16.62
N LEU A 97 5.80 -15.05 17.47
CA LEU A 97 5.68 -13.64 17.89
C LEU A 97 5.77 -12.68 16.72
N LEU A 98 6.61 -12.96 15.73
CA LEU A 98 6.84 -12.08 14.58
C LEU A 98 5.91 -12.36 13.39
N ALA A 99 5.14 -13.46 13.40
CA ALA A 99 4.33 -13.90 12.26
C ALA A 99 3.35 -12.85 11.74
N GLN A 100 2.70 -12.08 12.65
CA GLN A 100 1.82 -10.99 12.25
C GLN A 100 2.59 -9.87 11.53
N SER A 101 3.74 -9.47 12.06
CA SER A 101 4.60 -8.46 11.44
C SER A 101 5.09 -8.92 10.06
N ASP A 102 5.53 -10.17 9.93
CA ASP A 102 5.98 -10.73 8.66
C ASP A 102 4.85 -10.72 7.61
N ALA A 103 3.64 -11.09 8.00
CA ALA A 103 2.48 -11.05 7.12
C ALA A 103 2.13 -9.62 6.64
N LEU A 104 2.13 -8.64 7.57
CA LEU A 104 1.85 -7.24 7.25
C LEU A 104 2.91 -6.63 6.34
N THR A 105 4.19 -6.95 6.59
CA THR A 105 5.31 -6.50 5.74
C THR A 105 5.18 -7.09 4.34
N ALA A 106 4.88 -8.38 4.21
CA ALA A 106 4.69 -9.04 2.93
C ALA A 106 3.51 -8.45 2.11
N GLU A 107 2.45 -7.97 2.76
CA GLU A 107 1.36 -7.24 2.08
C GLU A 107 1.86 -5.93 1.47
N VAL A 108 2.65 -5.16 2.22
CA VAL A 108 3.25 -3.90 1.75
C VAL A 108 4.26 -4.15 0.63
N GLU A 109 5.07 -5.19 0.75
CA GLU A 109 6.05 -5.56 -0.29
C GLU A 109 5.38 -5.87 -1.63
N ARG A 110 4.29 -6.62 -1.61
CA ARG A 110 3.54 -6.99 -2.83
C ARG A 110 2.77 -5.83 -3.45
N ALA A 111 2.31 -4.87 -2.64
CA ALA A 111 1.45 -3.80 -3.12
C ALA A 111 2.15 -2.85 -4.09
N ASP A 112 1.53 -2.58 -5.22
CA ASP A 112 1.87 -1.51 -6.16
C ASP A 112 1.14 -0.22 -5.79
N ILE A 113 -0.12 -0.36 -5.37
CA ILE A 113 -0.97 0.75 -4.94
C ILE A 113 -1.48 0.46 -3.54
N MET A 114 -1.40 1.46 -2.66
CA MET A 114 -1.96 1.37 -1.30
C MET A 114 -3.04 2.43 -1.09
N VAL A 115 -4.20 2.04 -0.56
CA VAL A 115 -5.30 2.94 -0.23
C VAL A 115 -5.54 2.91 1.29
N PHE A 116 -5.31 4.03 1.95
CA PHE A 116 -5.46 4.15 3.40
C PHE A 116 -6.71 4.94 3.77
N ALA A 117 -7.64 4.32 4.50
CA ALA A 117 -8.78 4.98 5.13
C ALA A 117 -8.40 5.44 6.54
N VAL A 118 -8.13 6.74 6.72
CA VAL A 118 -7.55 7.31 7.94
C VAL A 118 -8.47 8.34 8.57
N PRO A 119 -9.31 7.98 9.55
CA PRO A 119 -9.96 8.98 10.35
C PRO A 119 -8.96 9.62 11.31
N ILE A 120 -9.07 10.93 11.53
CA ILE A 120 -8.28 11.63 12.55
C ILE A 120 -8.98 11.44 13.89
N TYR A 121 -8.34 10.74 14.81
CA TYR A 121 -8.76 10.57 16.19
C TYR A 121 -7.82 11.33 17.12
N ASN A 122 -8.38 12.21 17.95
CA ASN A 122 -7.57 13.00 18.90
C ASN A 122 -6.33 13.63 18.21
N PHE A 123 -6.57 14.31 17.09
CA PHE A 123 -5.58 15.08 16.31
C PHE A 123 -4.55 14.25 15.51
N SER A 124 -4.61 12.91 15.56
CA SER A 124 -3.62 12.05 14.88
C SER A 124 -4.27 10.83 14.25
N ILE A 125 -3.43 9.89 13.76
CA ILE A 125 -3.87 8.61 13.22
C ILE A 125 -4.45 7.72 14.32
N PRO A 126 -5.35 6.77 14.00
CA PRO A 126 -5.84 5.79 14.96
C PRO A 126 -4.71 4.95 15.56
N ALA A 127 -4.84 4.58 16.85
CA ALA A 127 -3.86 3.75 17.55
C ALA A 127 -3.60 2.41 16.83
N ALA A 128 -4.62 1.79 16.25
CA ALA A 128 -4.47 0.57 15.47
C ALA A 128 -3.61 0.76 14.23
N LEU A 129 -3.69 1.93 13.57
CA LEU A 129 -2.83 2.25 12.44
C LEU A 129 -1.38 2.49 12.89
N LYS A 130 -1.19 3.13 14.05
CA LYS A 130 0.16 3.26 14.62
C LYS A 130 0.77 1.90 14.97
N ALA A 131 -0.01 0.99 15.56
CA ALA A 131 0.44 -0.38 15.83
C ALA A 131 0.79 -1.15 14.54
N TRP A 132 0.01 -0.95 13.47
CA TRP A 132 0.34 -1.49 12.14
C TRP A 132 1.68 -0.95 11.63
N VAL A 133 1.90 0.36 11.71
CA VAL A 133 3.19 0.99 11.33
C VAL A 133 4.35 0.40 12.13
N ASP A 134 4.20 0.22 13.45
CA ASP A 134 5.26 -0.31 14.32
C ASP A 134 5.63 -1.76 13.96
N MET A 135 4.66 -2.54 13.50
CA MET A 135 4.91 -3.91 13.04
C MET A 135 5.53 -3.96 11.64
N VAL A 136 5.09 -3.10 10.72
CA VAL A 136 5.61 -3.04 9.36
C VAL A 136 7.03 -2.45 9.33
N CYS A 137 7.28 -1.39 10.09
CA CYS A 137 8.58 -0.70 10.16
C CYS A 137 9.56 -1.36 11.15
N ARG A 138 9.54 -2.68 11.25
CA ARG A 138 10.43 -3.43 12.15
C ARG A 138 11.91 -3.30 11.74
N ASP A 139 12.78 -2.98 12.70
CA ASP A 139 14.23 -3.05 12.52
C ASP A 139 14.71 -4.50 12.48
N ASN A 140 15.70 -4.78 11.67
CA ASN A 140 16.46 -6.02 11.68
C ASN A 140 17.83 -5.84 12.35
N VAL A 141 18.52 -6.95 12.68
CA VAL A 141 19.85 -6.97 13.31
C VAL A 141 20.90 -6.14 12.58
N ASP A 142 20.75 -6.01 11.27
CA ASP A 142 21.70 -5.31 10.37
C ASP A 142 21.46 -3.78 10.37
N GLY A 143 20.55 -3.27 11.22
CA GLY A 143 20.14 -1.85 11.21
C GLY A 143 19.33 -1.44 9.98
N ALA A 144 19.10 -2.37 9.05
CA ALA A 144 18.15 -2.17 7.97
C ALA A 144 16.73 -2.50 8.47
N THR A 145 15.77 -1.63 8.22
CA THR A 145 14.35 -1.97 8.45
C THR A 145 13.96 -3.16 7.56
N ALA A 146 13.03 -3.99 8.00
CA ALA A 146 12.49 -5.08 7.16
C ALA A 146 12.06 -4.55 5.78
N ILE A 147 11.60 -3.31 5.74
CA ILE A 147 11.18 -2.54 4.57
C ILE A 147 12.36 -2.08 3.68
N ALA A 148 13.58 -1.94 4.19
CA ALA A 148 14.73 -1.61 3.35
C ALA A 148 15.04 -2.69 2.28
N LYS A 149 14.36 -3.83 2.36
CA LYS A 149 14.38 -4.90 1.32
C LYS A 149 13.30 -4.71 0.25
N ILE A 150 12.41 -3.75 0.41
CA ILE A 150 11.45 -3.41 -0.65
C ILE A 150 12.29 -2.94 -1.83
N ASP A 151 12.16 -3.61 -2.97
CA ASP A 151 12.87 -3.25 -4.18
C ASP A 151 12.55 -1.80 -4.52
N ALA A 152 13.54 -0.91 -4.30
CA ALA A 152 13.41 0.53 -4.55
C ALA A 152 13.14 0.84 -6.04
N LYS A 153 13.20 -0.17 -6.91
CA LYS A 153 12.89 -0.08 -8.34
C LYS A 153 11.40 -0.25 -8.63
N ARG A 154 10.61 -0.82 -7.69
CA ARG A 154 9.18 -0.98 -7.89
C ARG A 154 8.46 0.30 -7.52
N TYR A 155 7.75 0.88 -8.51
CA TYR A 155 6.89 2.03 -8.29
C TYR A 155 5.79 1.68 -7.27
N LYS A 156 5.67 2.48 -6.22
CA LYS A 156 4.62 2.34 -5.22
C LYS A 156 3.87 3.65 -5.06
N HIS A 157 2.56 3.58 -5.19
CA HIS A 157 1.68 4.73 -5.03
C HIS A 157 0.81 4.58 -3.78
N ALA A 158 0.69 5.63 -2.98
CA ALA A 158 -0.20 5.64 -1.83
C ALA A 158 -1.29 6.71 -1.98
N ILE A 159 -2.54 6.34 -1.73
CA ILE A 159 -3.70 7.23 -1.64
C ILE A 159 -4.13 7.26 -0.18
N VAL A 160 -4.04 8.41 0.47
CA VAL A 160 -4.40 8.58 1.89
C VAL A 160 -5.67 9.42 1.99
N ILE A 161 -6.73 8.84 2.50
CA ILE A 161 -8.04 9.48 2.67
C ILE A 161 -8.19 9.88 4.13
N LEU A 162 -8.01 11.18 4.41
CA LEU A 162 -8.15 11.75 5.75
C LEU A 162 -9.59 12.20 5.99
N THR A 163 -10.15 11.82 7.13
CA THR A 163 -11.50 12.25 7.52
C THR A 163 -11.54 12.72 8.98
N SER A 164 -12.30 13.74 9.27
CA SER A 164 -12.60 14.20 10.62
C SER A 164 -13.89 15.01 10.66
N ASN A 165 -14.45 15.21 11.85
CA ASN A 165 -15.55 16.14 12.01
C ASN A 165 -15.06 17.60 12.16
N HIS A 166 -14.01 17.83 12.92
CA HIS A 166 -13.58 19.19 13.31
C HIS A 166 -12.14 19.51 12.92
N THR A 167 -11.20 18.62 13.22
CA THR A 167 -9.78 18.83 12.90
C THR A 167 -9.57 18.90 11.40
N ARG A 168 -9.00 19.99 10.89
CA ARG A 168 -8.70 20.16 9.47
C ARG A 168 -7.31 19.64 9.14
N ALA A 169 -7.17 18.97 8.01
CA ALA A 169 -5.86 18.56 7.49
C ALA A 169 -4.92 19.77 7.35
N GLY A 170 -3.68 19.65 7.80
CA GLY A 170 -2.68 20.72 7.78
C GLY A 170 -2.88 21.83 8.83
N ALA A 171 -3.86 21.72 9.74
CA ALA A 171 -3.99 22.62 10.86
C ALA A 171 -2.83 22.44 11.85
N LYS A 172 -2.57 23.44 12.71
CA LYS A 172 -1.45 23.42 13.68
C LYS A 172 -1.54 22.28 14.70
N ASP A 173 -2.75 21.80 14.98
CA ASP A 173 -3.08 20.73 15.91
C ASP A 173 -3.41 19.41 15.19
N GLU A 174 -3.06 19.28 13.91
CA GLU A 174 -3.26 18.07 13.11
C GLU A 174 -1.90 17.40 12.86
N PHE A 175 -1.78 16.12 13.28
CA PHE A 175 -0.54 15.34 13.22
C PHE A 175 -0.65 14.07 12.36
N ALA A 176 -1.79 13.81 11.74
CA ALA A 176 -2.01 12.61 10.93
C ALA A 176 -1.42 12.75 9.52
N SER A 177 -1.66 13.89 8.84
CA SER A 177 -1.26 14.09 7.46
C SER A 177 0.26 14.08 7.29
N GLY A 178 0.98 14.84 8.11
CA GLY A 178 2.44 14.88 8.09
C GLY A 178 3.07 13.54 8.46
N PHE A 179 2.51 12.85 9.47
CA PHE A 179 2.97 11.52 9.84
C PHE A 179 2.78 10.52 8.70
N MET A 180 1.61 10.47 8.07
CA MET A 180 1.34 9.56 6.96
C MET A 180 2.27 9.83 5.76
N GLN A 181 2.48 11.09 5.39
CA GLN A 181 3.41 11.43 4.32
C GLN A 181 4.84 10.96 4.62
N PHE A 182 5.30 11.16 5.85
CA PHE A 182 6.64 10.74 6.27
C PHE A 182 6.78 9.22 6.23
N ILE A 183 5.86 8.49 6.89
CA ILE A 183 5.98 7.05 7.02
C ILE A 183 5.82 6.31 5.69
N LEU A 184 4.94 6.79 4.81
CA LEU A 184 4.76 6.20 3.50
C LEU A 184 5.99 6.38 2.60
N LYS A 185 6.66 7.53 2.66
CA LYS A 185 7.98 7.71 2.01
C LYS A 185 9.02 6.77 2.60
N PHE A 186 9.05 6.64 3.92
CA PHE A 186 9.97 5.74 4.64
C PHE A 186 9.79 4.28 4.23
N ILE A 187 8.55 3.84 3.96
CA ILE A 187 8.26 2.48 3.48
C ILE A 187 8.33 2.33 1.96
N GLY A 188 8.88 3.31 1.25
CA GLY A 188 9.22 3.20 -0.16
C GLY A 188 8.14 3.67 -1.15
N CYS A 189 7.10 4.39 -0.69
CA CYS A 189 6.17 5.01 -1.63
C CYS A 189 6.85 6.15 -2.38
N THR A 190 6.84 6.08 -3.70
CA THR A 190 7.39 7.12 -4.58
C THR A 190 6.44 8.28 -4.76
N ASP A 191 5.15 7.99 -4.84
CA ASP A 191 4.08 8.99 -4.94
C ASP A 191 3.04 8.80 -3.83
N ILE A 192 2.60 9.93 -3.26
CA ILE A 192 1.61 9.95 -2.18
C ILE A 192 0.59 11.04 -2.48
N ASP A 193 -0.64 10.64 -2.72
CA ASP A 193 -1.77 11.54 -2.89
C ASP A 193 -2.63 11.59 -1.61
N MET A 194 -2.94 12.82 -1.19
CA MET A 194 -3.83 13.06 -0.05
C MET A 194 -5.22 13.45 -0.56
N VAL A 195 -6.24 12.81 0.01
CA VAL A 195 -7.65 13.17 -0.16
C VAL A 195 -8.13 13.76 1.15
N ASP A 196 -8.40 15.06 1.15
CA ASP A 196 -8.89 15.78 2.33
C ASP A 196 -10.42 15.72 2.38
N ALA A 197 -10.95 14.93 3.30
CA ALA A 197 -12.37 14.90 3.67
C ALA A 197 -12.54 15.25 5.16
N THR A 198 -11.78 16.25 5.63
CA THR A 198 -11.79 16.71 7.03
C THR A 198 -12.73 17.90 7.26
N GLY A 199 -13.17 18.11 8.51
CA GLY A 199 -14.09 19.19 8.88
C GLY A 199 -15.54 18.94 8.49
N LEU A 200 -15.98 17.69 8.50
CA LEU A 200 -17.33 17.25 8.08
C LEU A 200 -18.48 17.83 8.91
N ALA A 201 -18.20 18.41 10.08
CA ALA A 201 -19.21 19.14 10.86
C ALA A 201 -19.68 20.46 10.21
N GLY A 202 -18.92 20.96 9.22
CA GLY A 202 -19.29 22.12 8.40
C GLY A 202 -20.09 21.71 7.15
N ASP A 203 -19.60 22.08 5.97
CA ASP A 203 -20.19 21.70 4.68
C ASP A 203 -19.86 20.24 4.31
N LYS A 204 -20.54 19.31 4.92
CA LYS A 204 -20.34 17.87 4.66
C LYS A 204 -20.51 17.52 3.17
N GLN A 205 -21.53 18.08 2.52
CA GLN A 205 -21.82 17.72 1.12
C GLN A 205 -20.77 18.26 0.16
N GLY A 206 -20.31 19.50 0.35
CA GLY A 206 -19.25 20.11 -0.46
C GLY A 206 -17.93 19.38 -0.27
N ILE A 207 -17.58 19.05 0.99
CA ILE A 207 -16.36 18.29 1.31
C ILE A 207 -16.38 16.90 0.64
N LEU A 208 -17.48 16.17 0.72
CA LEU A 208 -17.58 14.85 0.12
C LEU A 208 -17.55 14.90 -1.42
N ARG A 209 -18.15 15.92 -2.05
CA ARG A 209 -18.03 16.12 -3.51
C ARG A 209 -16.57 16.35 -3.89
N ALA A 210 -15.91 17.30 -3.26
CA ALA A 210 -14.50 17.60 -3.52
C ALA A 210 -13.58 16.39 -3.31
N ALA A 211 -13.83 15.59 -2.27
CA ALA A 211 -13.09 14.36 -2.01
C ALA A 211 -13.29 13.32 -3.13
N ASN A 212 -14.53 13.13 -3.61
CA ASN A 212 -14.80 12.22 -4.73
C ASN A 212 -14.15 12.70 -6.04
N ASP A 213 -14.25 13.99 -6.37
CA ASP A 213 -13.61 14.57 -7.56
C ASP A 213 -12.07 14.39 -7.50
N ARG A 214 -11.49 14.54 -6.29
CA ARG A 214 -10.06 14.29 -6.08
C ARG A 214 -9.71 12.82 -6.26
N ILE A 215 -10.51 11.90 -5.73
CA ILE A 215 -10.33 10.46 -5.93
C ILE A 215 -10.37 10.10 -7.42
N ASP A 216 -11.31 10.66 -8.18
CA ASP A 216 -11.41 10.44 -9.62
C ASP A 216 -10.13 10.85 -10.35
N THR A 217 -9.66 12.06 -10.07
CA THR A 217 -8.43 12.59 -10.67
C THR A 217 -7.21 11.72 -10.35
N ILE A 218 -7.08 11.29 -9.09
CA ILE A 218 -5.97 10.44 -8.64
C ILE A 218 -6.05 9.08 -9.34
N CYS A 219 -7.19 8.39 -9.29
CA CYS A 219 -7.34 7.06 -9.86
C CYS A 219 -7.04 7.03 -11.36
N GLN A 220 -7.51 8.01 -12.13
CA GLN A 220 -7.18 8.15 -13.55
C GLN A 220 -5.68 8.37 -13.79
N THR A 221 -5.03 9.17 -12.93
CA THR A 221 -3.58 9.44 -13.05
C THR A 221 -2.77 8.19 -12.76
N VAL A 222 -3.11 7.48 -11.68
CA VAL A 222 -2.47 6.22 -11.27
C VAL A 222 -2.63 5.16 -12.35
N ALA A 223 -3.84 5.01 -12.89
CA ALA A 223 -4.12 4.04 -13.95
C ALA A 223 -3.29 4.30 -15.21
N ARG A 224 -3.24 5.56 -15.68
CA ARG A 224 -2.43 5.92 -16.87
C ARG A 224 -0.95 5.60 -16.69
N ARG A 225 -0.38 5.87 -15.50
CA ARG A 225 1.04 5.57 -15.22
C ARG A 225 1.33 4.07 -15.21
N ASN A 226 0.47 3.27 -14.59
CA ASN A 226 0.66 1.83 -14.55
C ASN A 226 0.50 1.20 -15.94
N LEU A 227 -0.44 1.68 -16.76
CA LEU A 227 -0.63 1.21 -18.13
C LEU A 227 0.56 1.59 -19.04
N SER A 228 1.17 2.78 -18.86
CA SER A 228 2.36 3.16 -19.64
C SER A 228 3.61 2.39 -19.23
N ALA A 229 3.79 2.09 -17.95
CA ALA A 229 4.92 1.29 -17.46
C ALA A 229 4.87 -0.18 -17.91
N ALA A 230 3.67 -0.71 -18.16
CA ALA A 230 3.48 -2.06 -18.69
C ALA A 230 3.70 -2.16 -20.22
N ALA A 231 3.82 -1.02 -20.92
CA ALA A 231 4.01 -0.95 -22.36
C ALA A 231 5.49 -0.74 -22.79
N GLU A 232 6.38 -0.49 -21.84
CA GLU A 232 7.84 -0.34 -22.02
C GLU A 232 8.58 -1.65 -21.65
#